data_d23995f95bb7ddeb35c95cdc97776607
#
_entry.id   d23995f95bb7ddeb35c95cdc97776607
#
_cell.length_a   1.000
_cell.length_b   1.000
_cell.length_c   1.000
_cell.angle_alpha   90.00
_cell.angle_beta   90.00
_cell.angle_gamma   90.00
#
_symmetry.space_group_name_H-M   'P 1'
#
loop_
_entity.id
_entity.type
_entity.pdbx_description
1 polymer ?
#
loop_
_entity_poly.entity_id
_entity_poly.type
_entity_poly.pdbx_seq_one_letter_code
_entity_poly.pdbx_strand_id
1 'polypeptide(L)'
;MTPLARFAMMARASSLSKPSLVQTNLMQSSYIIKSSSFATLTPDNLSALTPPSATTKEEPPMLPATLTFKSGQIFHGTSFGSPLTRPITGEVVFTTSLVGYPESMTDPSYRGQILCFTQPLIGNYGVPGSVKDQFGLLKYFESEGIQVKGILVNDYATKYSHWNAVESLGKWCSRYGIPAITGVDTRAIVHILRDNGSTLGEIRIGKNEGAASTGITVPVWEDPNVRNLSAEVSVKDKVVFNAGGDVKIALIDCGVKQNIIRCLAKRGAEVTVVPWDYDITSEPAYTYDGVFISNGPGDPRTLTKTVANLQKLFTTYSSTKNPIPIFGICMGNLMMGLAAGFPVYKLPFGNRGHNQPATDLFTGKCIITSQNHGYAINVEQPSSLSAGWKPFFMNANDGSNEGLRHEVYPWQSVQFHPEAKGGPLDSEYLFEGYLNEVRAGKLARKPALVAELEKKGVSSSGRAVKV
;
A
#
# COMPACT_ATOMS: atom_id res chain seq x y z
N MET A 1 -21.92 -40.64 -36.60
CA MET A 1 -20.91 -41.62 -37.11
C MET A 1 -19.57 -41.18 -36.54
N THR A 2 -19.07 -41.91 -35.55
CA THR A 2 -17.71 -41.90 -34.98
C THR A 2 -16.69 -42.45 -35.98
N PRO A 3 -15.33 -42.26 -35.83
CA PRO A 3 -14.64 -42.99 -34.76
C PRO A 3 -13.47 -42.30 -34.03
N LEU A 4 -13.22 -42.85 -32.83
CA LEU A 4 -12.05 -42.73 -31.97
C LEU A 4 -10.73 -43.14 -32.68
N ALA A 5 -9.63 -42.50 -32.29
CA ALA A 5 -8.29 -43.07 -32.38
C ALA A 5 -7.51 -42.85 -31.07
N ARG A 6 -7.14 -43.96 -30.43
CA ARG A 6 -6.21 -44.10 -29.31
C ARG A 6 -4.78 -43.93 -29.81
N PHE A 7 -3.95 -43.24 -29.01
CA PHE A 7 -2.49 -43.45 -29.05
C PHE A 7 -1.97 -43.72 -27.66
N ALA A 8 -1.45 -44.90 -27.48
CA ALA A 8 -0.63 -45.32 -26.35
C ALA A 8 0.82 -44.98 -26.67
N MET A 9 1.57 -44.43 -25.69
CA MET A 9 3.01 -44.29 -25.84
C MET A 9 3.76 -44.81 -24.62
N MET A 10 4.69 -45.69 -24.89
CA MET A 10 5.52 -46.50 -24.00
C MET A 10 6.46 -45.67 -23.13
N ALA A 11 6.60 -46.12 -21.91
CA ALA A 11 7.68 -45.77 -21.00
C ALA A 11 9.03 -46.33 -21.47
N ARG A 12 10.06 -45.53 -21.50
CA ARG A 12 11.46 -45.97 -21.46
C ARG A 12 12.16 -45.33 -20.26
N ALA A 13 12.58 -46.19 -19.34
CA ALA A 13 13.49 -45.87 -18.26
C ALA A 13 14.91 -45.76 -18.83
N SER A 14 15.62 -44.71 -18.49
CA SER A 14 17.06 -44.60 -18.61
C SER A 14 17.65 -44.16 -17.27
N SER A 15 18.49 -45.02 -16.73
CA SER A 15 19.32 -44.81 -15.54
C SER A 15 20.34 -43.69 -15.77
N LEU A 16 20.43 -42.73 -14.85
CA LEU A 16 21.53 -41.80 -14.79
C LEU A 16 22.13 -41.76 -13.37
N SER A 17 23.43 -41.93 -13.37
CA SER A 17 24.39 -41.99 -12.28
C SER A 17 24.42 -40.73 -11.42
N LYS A 18 24.69 -40.93 -10.13
CA LYS A 18 24.95 -39.88 -9.11
C LYS A 18 26.25 -39.12 -9.44
N PRO A 19 26.27 -37.78 -9.35
CA PRO A 19 27.53 -37.04 -9.22
C PRO A 19 27.95 -36.84 -7.74
N SER A 20 29.23 -36.92 -7.54
CA SER A 20 29.99 -36.81 -6.30
C SER A 20 29.88 -35.43 -5.66
N LEU A 21 29.88 -35.42 -4.30
CA LEU A 21 30.03 -34.26 -3.44
C LEU A 21 31.40 -33.56 -3.71
N VAL A 22 31.35 -32.32 -4.13
CA VAL A 22 32.48 -31.38 -4.03
C VAL A 22 32.20 -30.46 -2.82
N GLN A 23 33.03 -30.59 -1.79
CA GLN A 23 33.09 -29.66 -0.66
C GLN A 23 33.67 -28.33 -1.17
N THR A 24 32.91 -27.27 -1.13
CA THR A 24 33.41 -25.90 -1.27
C THR A 24 33.49 -25.24 0.10
N ASN A 25 34.70 -24.84 0.49
CA ASN A 25 35.00 -24.09 1.69
C ASN A 25 34.30 -22.73 1.67
N LEU A 26 33.45 -22.47 2.67
CA LEU A 26 32.87 -21.16 2.99
C LEU A 26 33.92 -20.35 3.76
N MET A 27 34.54 -19.36 3.09
CA MET A 27 35.26 -18.27 3.76
C MET A 27 34.21 -17.39 4.46
N GLN A 28 34.27 -17.37 5.79
CA GLN A 28 33.61 -16.38 6.62
C GLN A 28 34.26 -15.02 6.44
N SER A 29 33.60 -14.10 5.76
CA SER A 29 33.97 -12.68 5.73
C SER A 29 33.22 -11.97 6.88
N SER A 30 33.97 -11.66 7.95
CA SER A 30 33.52 -10.85 9.06
C SER A 30 33.49 -9.38 8.65
N TYR A 31 32.31 -8.82 8.40
CA TYR A 31 32.13 -7.39 8.24
C TYR A 31 32.05 -6.71 9.61
N ILE A 32 33.05 -5.89 9.92
CA ILE A 32 33.06 -4.96 11.05
C ILE A 32 32.09 -3.81 10.73
N ILE A 33 30.96 -3.79 11.43
CA ILE A 33 30.03 -2.66 11.40
C ILE A 33 30.63 -1.54 12.26
N LYS A 34 31.10 -0.48 11.60
CA LYS A 34 31.43 0.77 12.30
C LYS A 34 30.12 1.42 12.78
N SER A 35 29.95 1.48 14.11
CA SER A 35 28.88 2.19 14.78
C SER A 35 29.00 3.69 14.52
N SER A 36 28.10 4.26 13.73
CA SER A 36 27.83 5.70 13.75
C SER A 36 26.64 5.96 14.67
N SER A 37 26.90 6.77 15.68
CA SER A 37 26.02 7.34 16.72
C SER A 37 24.52 7.05 16.60
N PHE A 38 24.04 6.19 17.50
CA PHE A 38 22.61 6.08 17.84
C PHE A 38 22.19 7.37 18.55
N ALA A 39 21.28 8.12 17.95
CA ALA A 39 20.52 9.14 18.65
C ALA A 39 19.68 8.44 19.72
N THR A 40 19.88 8.83 20.97
CA THR A 40 19.14 8.34 22.12
C THR A 40 17.67 8.78 21.99
N LEU A 41 16.78 7.83 21.75
CA LEU A 41 15.32 8.07 21.78
C LEU A 41 14.91 8.35 23.23
N THR A 42 14.30 9.51 23.47
CA THR A 42 13.72 9.84 24.76
C THR A 42 12.43 9.05 25.01
N PRO A 43 12.09 8.72 26.28
CA PRO A 43 10.99 7.81 26.63
C PRO A 43 9.59 8.25 26.18
N ASP A 44 9.37 9.51 25.86
CA ASP A 44 8.03 10.07 25.62
C ASP A 44 7.46 9.81 24.22
N ASN A 45 8.28 9.36 23.26
CA ASN A 45 7.82 9.06 21.89
C ASN A 45 7.61 7.56 21.60
N LEU A 46 7.89 6.68 22.58
CA LEU A 46 7.73 5.22 22.41
C LEU A 46 6.34 4.70 22.80
N SER A 47 5.49 5.50 23.44
CA SER A 47 4.18 5.03 23.92
C SER A 47 3.13 4.76 22.83
N ALA A 48 3.40 5.15 21.58
CA ALA A 48 2.47 4.94 20.46
C ALA A 48 2.77 3.70 19.60
N LEU A 49 3.91 3.04 19.76
CA LEU A 49 4.38 1.97 18.85
C LEU A 49 4.90 0.70 19.53
N THR A 50 4.89 0.60 20.85
CA THR A 50 5.19 -0.65 21.52
C THR A 50 3.94 -1.52 21.60
N PRO A 51 3.95 -2.76 21.04
CA PRO A 51 2.86 -3.68 21.29
C PRO A 51 2.78 -3.93 22.79
N PRO A 52 1.57 -3.92 23.39
CA PRO A 52 1.42 -4.19 24.81
C PRO A 52 2.01 -5.57 25.10
N SER A 53 2.96 -5.61 26.03
CA SER A 53 3.58 -6.82 26.53
C SER A 53 2.54 -7.59 27.34
N ALA A 54 1.83 -8.51 26.70
CA ALA A 54 1.23 -9.68 27.35
C ALA A 54 0.70 -10.62 26.26
N THR A 55 1.36 -11.74 26.06
CA THR A 55 0.82 -12.91 25.39
C THR A 55 -0.30 -13.49 26.24
N THR A 56 -1.52 -13.00 26.09
CA THR A 56 -2.68 -13.71 26.63
C THR A 56 -2.81 -15.02 25.87
N LYS A 57 -2.66 -16.15 26.56
CA LYS A 57 -2.81 -17.50 25.97
C LYS A 57 -4.26 -17.78 25.54
N GLU A 58 -5.21 -17.00 26.00
CA GLU A 58 -6.63 -17.20 25.78
C GLU A 58 -7.19 -16.27 24.69
N GLU A 59 -8.23 -16.74 24.00
CA GLU A 59 -8.99 -15.90 23.07
C GLU A 59 -9.67 -14.75 23.84
N PRO A 60 -9.82 -13.55 23.22
CA PRO A 60 -10.52 -12.45 23.85
C PRO A 60 -11.98 -12.82 24.13
N PRO A 61 -12.59 -12.29 25.22
CA PRO A 61 -13.97 -12.60 25.57
C PRO A 61 -14.92 -12.07 24.47
N MET A 62 -15.90 -12.89 24.12
CA MET A 62 -16.97 -12.52 23.20
C MET A 62 -18.06 -11.77 23.96
N LEU A 63 -18.14 -10.45 23.76
CA LEU A 63 -19.08 -9.56 24.43
C LEU A 63 -20.08 -8.99 23.40
N PRO A 64 -21.32 -8.65 23.80
CA PRO A 64 -22.22 -7.91 22.93
C PRO A 64 -21.56 -6.66 22.40
N ALA A 65 -21.75 -6.38 21.11
CA ALA A 65 -21.14 -5.25 20.45
C ALA A 65 -22.11 -4.61 19.46
N THR A 66 -21.96 -3.32 19.22
CA THR A 66 -22.77 -2.58 18.25
C THR A 66 -21.92 -1.72 17.35
N LEU A 67 -22.31 -1.65 16.07
CA LEU A 67 -21.94 -0.58 15.17
C LEU A 67 -23.13 0.36 15.03
N THR A 68 -22.92 1.64 15.28
CA THR A 68 -23.94 2.69 15.03
C THR A 68 -23.41 3.65 13.98
N PHE A 69 -24.13 3.83 12.88
CA PHE A 69 -23.82 4.84 11.88
C PHE A 69 -24.26 6.23 12.34
N LYS A 70 -23.55 7.27 11.90
CA LYS A 70 -23.96 8.66 12.15
C LYS A 70 -25.34 8.97 11.61
N SER A 71 -25.80 8.27 10.57
CA SER A 71 -27.15 8.32 10.01
C SER A 71 -28.21 7.59 10.85
N GLY A 72 -27.83 6.94 11.96
CA GLY A 72 -28.73 6.36 12.95
C GLY A 72 -28.95 4.85 12.83
N GLN A 73 -28.51 4.18 11.76
CA GLN A 73 -28.64 2.72 11.65
C GLN A 73 -27.74 2.01 12.67
N ILE A 74 -28.25 0.94 13.28
CA ILE A 74 -27.54 0.16 14.31
C ILE A 74 -27.47 -1.29 13.86
N PHE A 75 -26.28 -1.87 13.99
CA PHE A 75 -26.01 -3.29 13.76
C PHE A 75 -25.52 -3.92 15.05
N HIS A 76 -26.14 -5.03 15.43
CA HIS A 76 -25.79 -5.80 16.61
C HIS A 76 -24.93 -7.00 16.22
N GLY A 77 -23.92 -7.29 17.03
CA GLY A 77 -23.04 -8.43 16.84
C GLY A 77 -22.33 -8.77 18.14
N THR A 78 -21.23 -9.48 18.02
CA THR A 78 -20.41 -9.93 19.15
C THR A 78 -18.95 -9.55 18.91
N SER A 79 -18.27 -9.04 19.94
CA SER A 79 -16.86 -8.73 19.82
C SER A 79 -15.99 -10.01 19.83
N PHE A 80 -14.88 -9.97 19.08
CA PHE A 80 -13.86 -11.01 19.11
C PHE A 80 -12.42 -10.43 19.12
N GLY A 81 -12.29 -9.12 19.19
CA GLY A 81 -11.02 -8.39 19.29
C GLY A 81 -10.79 -7.77 20.67
N SER A 82 -10.15 -6.62 20.71
CA SER A 82 -9.89 -5.91 21.97
C SER A 82 -11.19 -5.47 22.62
N PRO A 83 -11.37 -5.67 23.94
CA PRO A 83 -12.41 -4.99 24.69
C PRO A 83 -12.17 -3.47 24.65
N LEU A 84 -13.23 -2.70 24.73
CA LEU A 84 -13.18 -1.24 24.76
C LEU A 84 -13.64 -0.69 26.10
N THR A 85 -12.89 0.24 26.67
CA THR A 85 -13.31 1.03 27.84
C THR A 85 -14.15 2.24 27.46
N ARG A 86 -14.04 2.70 26.21
CA ARG A 86 -14.81 3.81 25.60
C ARG A 86 -15.11 3.50 24.16
N PRO A 87 -16.21 4.01 23.60
CA PRO A 87 -16.52 3.86 22.18
C PRO A 87 -15.41 4.44 21.29
N ILE A 88 -15.27 3.87 20.10
CA ILE A 88 -14.43 4.42 19.05
C ILE A 88 -15.25 4.86 17.87
N THR A 89 -14.84 5.94 17.20
CA THR A 89 -15.47 6.43 15.97
C THR A 89 -14.46 6.41 14.82
N GLY A 90 -14.94 6.26 13.59
CA GLY A 90 -14.12 6.28 12.39
C GLY A 90 -14.96 6.28 11.12
N GLU A 91 -14.34 6.52 9.98
CA GLU A 91 -15.00 6.37 8.68
C GLU A 91 -15.19 4.87 8.39
N VAL A 92 -16.44 4.45 8.17
CA VAL A 92 -16.75 3.06 7.82
C VAL A 92 -16.56 2.89 6.32
N VAL A 93 -15.71 1.93 5.95
CA VAL A 93 -15.45 1.55 4.56
C VAL A 93 -15.53 0.04 4.41
N PHE A 94 -15.66 -0.45 3.18
CA PHE A 94 -15.68 -1.89 2.93
C PHE A 94 -14.60 -2.30 1.93
N THR A 95 -14.23 -3.58 1.94
CA THR A 95 -13.37 -4.18 0.92
C THR A 95 -14.02 -5.42 0.34
N THR A 96 -13.87 -5.60 -0.97
CA THR A 96 -14.34 -6.79 -1.70
C THR A 96 -13.23 -7.82 -1.92
N SER A 97 -12.07 -7.64 -1.28
CA SER A 97 -10.96 -8.57 -1.37
C SER A 97 -11.32 -9.93 -0.77
N LEU A 98 -11.05 -11.01 -1.52
CA LEU A 98 -11.38 -12.38 -1.11
C LEU A 98 -10.37 -12.94 -0.09
N VAL A 99 -9.13 -12.47 -0.13
CA VAL A 99 -8.02 -12.91 0.71
C VAL A 99 -7.18 -11.70 1.14
N GLY A 100 -6.23 -11.90 2.06
CA GLY A 100 -5.27 -10.85 2.44
C GLY A 100 -5.79 -9.93 3.54
N TYR A 101 -6.58 -10.43 4.50
CA TYR A 101 -7.02 -9.59 5.62
C TYR A 101 -5.86 -9.08 6.49
N PRO A 102 -4.74 -9.81 6.73
CA PRO A 102 -3.61 -9.25 7.45
C PRO A 102 -2.93 -8.10 6.70
N GLU A 103 -2.79 -8.25 5.38
CA GLU A 103 -2.26 -7.21 4.49
C GLU A 103 -3.16 -5.98 4.48
N SER A 104 -4.47 -6.15 4.32
CA SER A 104 -5.44 -5.06 4.37
C SER A 104 -5.43 -4.33 5.71
N MET A 105 -5.40 -5.07 6.83
CA MET A 105 -5.40 -4.47 8.16
C MET A 105 -4.12 -3.71 8.50
N THR A 106 -2.99 -4.07 7.87
CA THR A 106 -1.69 -3.41 8.05
C THR A 106 -1.35 -2.38 6.96
N ASP A 107 -2.24 -2.18 5.98
CA ASP A 107 -2.10 -1.12 4.96
C ASP A 107 -2.33 0.25 5.60
N PRO A 108 -1.31 1.15 5.62
CA PRO A 108 -1.47 2.49 6.18
C PRO A 108 -2.61 3.31 5.57
N SER A 109 -3.03 3.00 4.34
CA SER A 109 -4.16 3.68 3.68
C SER A 109 -5.49 3.52 4.42
N TYR A 110 -5.62 2.51 5.31
CA TYR A 110 -6.80 2.35 6.17
C TYR A 110 -6.71 3.09 7.51
N ARG A 111 -5.70 3.92 7.73
CA ARG A 111 -5.55 4.67 8.99
C ARG A 111 -6.81 5.50 9.30
N GLY A 112 -7.35 5.32 10.51
CA GLY A 112 -8.56 6.02 10.96
C GLY A 112 -9.88 5.42 10.50
N GLN A 113 -9.89 4.33 9.71
CA GLN A 113 -11.08 3.71 9.14
C GLN A 113 -11.52 2.45 9.92
N ILE A 114 -12.83 2.21 9.97
CA ILE A 114 -13.46 0.96 10.41
C ILE A 114 -13.70 0.15 9.14
N LEU A 115 -13.04 -1.00 9.01
CA LEU A 115 -13.05 -1.81 7.80
C LEU A 115 -14.08 -2.94 7.88
N CYS A 116 -15.04 -2.95 6.96
CA CYS A 116 -16.01 -4.02 6.76
C CYS A 116 -15.50 -4.98 5.67
N PHE A 117 -15.31 -6.25 6.03
CA PHE A 117 -14.98 -7.30 5.06
C PHE A 117 -16.25 -7.86 4.45
N THR A 118 -16.36 -7.85 3.11
CA THR A 118 -17.48 -8.46 2.41
C THR A 118 -17.36 -9.97 2.29
N GLN A 119 -16.14 -10.52 2.40
CA GLN A 119 -15.91 -11.95 2.49
C GLN A 119 -16.57 -12.47 3.77
N PRO A 120 -17.50 -13.47 3.67
CA PRO A 120 -18.27 -13.89 4.82
C PRO A 120 -17.44 -14.44 5.97
N LEU A 121 -16.46 -15.30 5.68
CA LEU A 121 -15.62 -15.96 6.68
C LEU A 121 -14.24 -15.31 6.74
N ILE A 122 -13.90 -14.74 7.89
CA ILE A 122 -12.61 -14.10 8.16
C ILE A 122 -11.94 -14.75 9.38
N GLY A 123 -10.61 -14.83 9.37
CA GLY A 123 -9.82 -15.45 10.44
C GLY A 123 -9.43 -16.92 10.18
N ASN A 124 -9.99 -17.53 9.14
CA ASN A 124 -9.87 -18.96 8.82
C ASN A 124 -8.43 -19.44 8.57
N TYR A 125 -7.51 -18.58 8.16
CA TYR A 125 -6.10 -18.94 8.00
C TYR A 125 -5.18 -18.31 9.07
N GLY A 126 -5.75 -17.69 10.12
CA GLY A 126 -4.98 -17.11 11.22
C GLY A 126 -4.13 -15.91 10.80
N VAL A 127 -3.15 -15.58 11.63
CA VAL A 127 -2.23 -14.46 11.41
C VAL A 127 -0.80 -14.98 11.35
N PRO A 128 -0.01 -14.63 10.34
CA PRO A 128 1.38 -15.06 10.20
C PRO A 128 2.30 -14.36 11.21
N GLY A 129 3.49 -14.95 11.42
CA GLY A 129 4.53 -14.35 12.24
C GLY A 129 5.19 -13.13 11.59
N SER A 130 5.80 -12.28 12.43
CA SER A 130 6.52 -11.06 12.03
C SER A 130 7.91 -11.39 11.46
N VAL A 131 7.97 -12.27 10.46
CA VAL A 131 9.21 -12.64 9.77
C VAL A 131 9.62 -11.54 8.80
N LYS A 132 10.89 -11.12 8.86
CA LYS A 132 11.46 -10.15 7.91
C LYS A 132 12.13 -10.86 6.72
N ASP A 133 12.08 -10.20 5.58
CA ASP A 133 12.77 -10.64 4.36
C ASP A 133 14.24 -10.13 4.31
N GLN A 134 14.91 -10.39 3.21
CA GLN A 134 16.30 -9.99 2.99
C GLN A 134 16.55 -8.47 3.00
N PHE A 135 15.50 -7.66 2.85
CA PHE A 135 15.55 -6.21 2.92
C PHE A 135 15.18 -5.67 4.31
N GLY A 136 14.90 -6.53 5.29
CA GLY A 136 14.45 -6.15 6.62
C GLY A 136 12.97 -5.77 6.70
N LEU A 137 12.19 -6.00 5.65
CA LEU A 137 10.75 -5.72 5.55
C LEU A 137 9.93 -6.92 6.03
N LEU A 138 8.78 -6.66 6.67
CA LEU A 138 7.86 -7.71 7.10
C LEU A 138 7.30 -8.48 5.89
N LYS A 139 7.53 -9.80 5.88
CA LYS A 139 7.20 -10.64 4.72
C LYS A 139 5.70 -10.73 4.43
N TYR A 140 4.87 -10.68 5.46
CA TYR A 140 3.44 -10.97 5.41
C TYR A 140 2.54 -9.77 5.75
N PHE A 141 3.11 -8.63 6.08
CA PHE A 141 2.40 -7.41 6.44
C PHE A 141 2.83 -6.24 5.56
N GLU A 142 2.03 -5.18 5.55
CA GLU A 142 2.30 -3.97 4.79
C GLU A 142 2.89 -2.82 5.62
N SER A 143 2.82 -2.93 6.96
CA SER A 143 3.49 -2.05 7.92
C SER A 143 3.74 -2.76 9.25
N GLU A 144 4.43 -2.11 10.20
CA GLU A 144 4.83 -2.71 11.49
C GLU A 144 3.65 -3.00 12.44
N GLY A 145 2.41 -2.54 12.12
CA GLY A 145 1.24 -2.79 12.96
C GLY A 145 -0.09 -2.65 12.25
N ILE A 146 -1.17 -2.92 12.98
CA ILE A 146 -2.53 -2.76 12.46
C ILE A 146 -2.85 -1.26 12.31
N GLN A 147 -3.37 -0.87 11.17
CA GLN A 147 -3.68 0.53 10.82
C GLN A 147 -5.18 0.83 10.92
N VAL A 148 -6.03 -0.17 10.71
CA VAL A 148 -7.48 -0.01 10.85
C VAL A 148 -7.87 0.33 12.29
N LYS A 149 -8.91 1.12 12.47
CA LYS A 149 -9.44 1.52 13.78
C LYS A 149 -10.37 0.47 14.39
N GLY A 150 -10.95 -0.40 13.55
CA GLY A 150 -11.79 -1.53 13.92
C GLY A 150 -12.15 -2.36 12.70
N ILE A 151 -12.66 -3.58 12.89
CA ILE A 151 -13.11 -4.45 11.81
C ILE A 151 -14.52 -5.00 12.06
N LEU A 152 -15.23 -5.21 10.96
CA LEU A 152 -16.58 -5.76 10.91
C LEU A 152 -16.58 -6.98 9.98
N VAL A 153 -17.06 -8.12 10.48
CA VAL A 153 -17.12 -9.36 9.72
C VAL A 153 -18.48 -10.05 9.92
N ASN A 154 -18.92 -10.79 8.92
CA ASN A 154 -20.14 -11.58 9.06
C ASN A 154 -19.89 -12.79 9.97
N ASP A 155 -18.86 -13.57 9.68
CA ASP A 155 -18.51 -14.76 10.44
C ASP A 155 -17.00 -14.78 10.76
N TYR A 156 -16.66 -15.00 12.04
CA TYR A 156 -15.30 -15.09 12.52
C TYR A 156 -14.92 -16.55 12.79
N ALA A 157 -13.90 -17.04 12.10
CA ALA A 157 -13.33 -18.35 12.36
C ALA A 157 -12.47 -18.32 13.62
N THR A 158 -12.97 -18.91 14.70
CA THR A 158 -12.22 -19.07 15.97
C THR A 158 -11.07 -20.07 15.86
N LYS A 159 -11.21 -21.03 14.93
CA LYS A 159 -10.15 -22.00 14.59
C LYS A 159 -9.56 -21.65 13.24
N TYR A 160 -8.25 -21.67 13.16
CA TYR A 160 -7.51 -21.37 11.94
C TYR A 160 -6.60 -22.53 11.54
N SER A 161 -6.31 -22.62 10.24
CA SER A 161 -5.44 -23.66 9.69
C SER A 161 -4.67 -23.10 8.50
N HIS A 162 -3.43 -22.69 8.76
CA HIS A 162 -2.48 -22.34 7.72
C HIS A 162 -1.06 -22.56 8.24
N TRP A 163 -0.15 -23.03 7.38
CA TRP A 163 1.21 -23.43 7.77
C TRP A 163 2.04 -22.31 8.40
N ASN A 164 1.79 -21.03 8.09
CA ASN A 164 2.54 -19.88 8.61
C ASN A 164 1.80 -19.14 9.75
N ALA A 165 0.62 -19.59 10.14
CA ALA A 165 -0.16 -18.95 11.20
C ALA A 165 0.46 -19.21 12.57
N VAL A 166 0.58 -18.17 13.38
CA VAL A 166 1.13 -18.23 14.74
C VAL A 166 0.10 -17.85 15.80
N GLU A 167 -0.94 -17.12 15.43
CA GLU A 167 -2.01 -16.69 16.33
C GLU A 167 -3.35 -16.53 15.59
N SER A 168 -4.46 -16.47 16.36
CA SER A 168 -5.77 -16.15 15.82
C SER A 168 -5.88 -14.66 15.50
N LEU A 169 -6.81 -14.32 14.59
CA LEU A 169 -7.12 -12.92 14.29
C LEU A 169 -7.62 -12.16 15.53
N GLY A 170 -8.42 -12.80 16.39
CA GLY A 170 -8.94 -12.20 17.62
C GLY A 170 -7.82 -11.81 18.60
N LYS A 171 -6.85 -12.72 18.83
CA LYS A 171 -5.66 -12.44 19.66
C LYS A 171 -4.82 -11.29 19.08
N TRP A 172 -4.60 -11.33 17.78
CA TRP A 172 -3.84 -10.27 17.10
C TRP A 172 -4.52 -8.90 17.25
N CYS A 173 -5.84 -8.83 17.00
CA CYS A 173 -6.62 -7.62 17.22
C CYS A 173 -6.55 -7.15 18.68
N SER A 174 -6.72 -8.07 19.63
CA SER A 174 -6.66 -7.75 21.06
C SER A 174 -5.30 -7.20 21.47
N ARG A 175 -4.22 -7.80 20.99
CA ARG A 175 -2.84 -7.38 21.27
C ARG A 175 -2.53 -5.95 20.74
N TYR A 176 -3.16 -5.56 19.63
CA TYR A 176 -3.03 -4.20 19.08
C TYR A 176 -4.13 -3.22 19.54
N GLY A 177 -5.01 -3.63 20.46
CA GLY A 177 -6.08 -2.76 20.94
C GLY A 177 -7.19 -2.49 19.92
N ILE A 178 -7.35 -3.36 18.93
CA ILE A 178 -8.31 -3.18 17.84
C ILE A 178 -9.62 -3.91 18.15
N PRO A 179 -10.76 -3.20 18.22
CA PRO A 179 -12.07 -3.84 18.33
C PRO A 179 -12.45 -4.54 17.03
N ALA A 180 -13.09 -5.68 17.17
CA ALA A 180 -13.55 -6.51 16.07
C ALA A 180 -14.94 -7.04 16.37
N ILE A 181 -15.89 -6.93 15.44
CA ILE A 181 -17.28 -7.38 15.58
C ILE A 181 -17.57 -8.46 14.55
N THR A 182 -18.16 -9.56 15.00
CA THR A 182 -18.70 -10.64 14.17
C THR A 182 -20.22 -10.74 14.33
N GLY A 183 -20.89 -11.40 13.39
CA GLY A 183 -22.35 -11.61 13.41
C GLY A 183 -23.14 -10.40 12.90
N VAL A 184 -22.48 -9.42 12.29
CA VAL A 184 -23.16 -8.28 11.65
C VAL A 184 -23.50 -8.58 10.19
N ASP A 185 -24.63 -8.04 9.72
CA ASP A 185 -25.00 -8.13 8.30
C ASP A 185 -24.09 -7.20 7.46
N THR A 186 -22.93 -7.72 7.05
CA THR A 186 -21.96 -6.98 6.22
C THR A 186 -22.53 -6.60 4.86
N ARG A 187 -23.50 -7.37 4.32
CA ARG A 187 -24.16 -7.05 3.06
C ARG A 187 -25.04 -5.80 3.20
N ALA A 188 -25.85 -5.72 4.26
CA ALA A 188 -26.65 -4.53 4.55
C ALA A 188 -25.78 -3.30 4.81
N ILE A 189 -24.66 -3.46 5.54
CA ILE A 189 -23.67 -2.40 5.76
C ILE A 189 -23.13 -1.88 4.42
N VAL A 190 -22.75 -2.77 3.51
CA VAL A 190 -22.23 -2.39 2.18
C VAL A 190 -23.28 -1.67 1.34
N HIS A 191 -24.56 -2.09 1.39
CA HIS A 191 -25.64 -1.37 0.71
C HIS A 191 -25.76 0.07 1.23
N ILE A 192 -25.75 0.28 2.55
CA ILE A 192 -25.77 1.63 3.14
C ILE A 192 -24.60 2.48 2.62
N LEU A 193 -23.37 1.92 2.61
CA LEU A 193 -22.19 2.64 2.16
C LEU A 193 -22.18 2.94 0.66
N ARG A 194 -22.78 2.09 -0.17
CA ARG A 194 -22.92 2.33 -1.61
C ARG A 194 -23.97 3.38 -1.92
N ASP A 195 -25.10 3.32 -1.22
CA ASP A 195 -26.24 4.18 -1.52
C ASP A 195 -26.06 5.60 -0.94
N ASN A 196 -25.42 5.72 0.24
CA ASN A 196 -25.26 6.98 0.96
C ASN A 196 -23.81 7.51 0.97
N GLY A 197 -22.87 6.77 0.41
CA GLY A 197 -21.43 7.07 0.48
C GLY A 197 -20.78 6.59 1.79
N SER A 198 -19.44 6.70 1.85
CA SER A 198 -18.70 6.43 3.08
C SER A 198 -19.12 7.39 4.18
N THR A 199 -19.41 6.87 5.36
CA THR A 199 -19.95 7.63 6.49
C THR A 199 -19.27 7.24 7.81
N LEU A 200 -19.46 8.05 8.85
CA LEU A 200 -18.92 7.78 10.17
C LEU A 200 -19.72 6.72 10.89
N GLY A 201 -19.02 5.84 11.60
CA GLY A 201 -19.59 4.84 12.50
C GLY A 201 -18.92 4.85 13.85
N GLU A 202 -19.63 4.35 14.86
CA GLU A 202 -19.16 4.17 16.23
C GLU A 202 -19.25 2.68 16.60
N ILE A 203 -18.18 2.14 17.16
CA ILE A 203 -18.15 0.79 17.75
C ILE A 203 -18.25 0.90 19.27
N ARG A 204 -19.18 0.17 19.88
CA ARG A 204 -19.31 -0.06 21.32
C ARG A 204 -19.23 -1.54 21.63
N ILE A 205 -18.54 -1.91 22.74
CA ILE A 205 -18.41 -3.29 23.21
C ILE A 205 -18.82 -3.33 24.68
N GLY A 206 -19.54 -4.39 25.07
CA GLY A 206 -20.07 -4.62 26.40
C GLY A 206 -21.56 -4.35 26.51
N LYS A 207 -22.16 -4.76 27.62
CA LYS A 207 -23.57 -4.48 27.90
C LYS A 207 -23.77 -2.99 28.07
N ASN A 208 -24.78 -2.44 27.43
CA ASN A 208 -25.31 -1.11 27.72
C ASN A 208 -26.01 -1.11 29.11
N GLU A 209 -25.32 -1.56 30.18
CA GLU A 209 -25.81 -1.37 31.54
C GLU A 209 -25.55 0.06 31.90
N GLY A 210 -26.56 0.92 31.65
CA GLY A 210 -26.55 2.28 32.16
C GLY A 210 -26.45 3.41 31.17
N ALA A 211 -27.07 3.34 30.02
CA ALA A 211 -27.48 4.57 29.31
C ALA A 211 -28.43 5.43 30.17
N ALA A 212 -28.90 4.89 31.30
CA ALA A 212 -29.76 5.59 32.27
C ALA A 212 -29.02 6.10 33.53
N SER A 213 -27.76 5.72 33.79
CA SER A 213 -27.09 6.11 35.06
C SER A 213 -25.85 6.95 34.95
N THR A 214 -25.25 7.09 33.77
CA THR A 214 -24.15 8.03 33.57
C THR A 214 -24.35 8.73 32.23
N GLY A 215 -24.84 9.95 32.26
CA GLY A 215 -25.17 10.84 31.16
C GLY A 215 -24.81 10.32 29.75
N ILE A 216 -25.80 10.26 28.88
CA ILE A 216 -25.64 9.89 27.45
C ILE A 216 -24.47 10.74 26.90
N THR A 217 -23.28 10.14 26.81
CA THR A 217 -22.20 10.77 26.05
C THR A 217 -22.61 10.68 24.59
N VAL A 218 -23.09 11.79 24.06
CA VAL A 218 -23.31 11.95 22.62
C VAL A 218 -22.03 11.56 21.91
N PRO A 219 -22.06 10.67 20.87
CA PRO A 219 -20.87 10.31 20.15
C PRO A 219 -20.14 11.54 19.63
N VAL A 220 -18.86 11.67 19.96
CA VAL A 220 -18.02 12.67 19.31
C VAL A 220 -17.60 12.09 17.97
N TRP A 221 -18.29 12.50 16.92
CA TRP A 221 -18.04 12.06 15.56
C TRP A 221 -16.74 12.71 15.03
N GLU A 222 -15.63 11.98 15.10
CA GLU A 222 -14.38 12.40 14.48
C GLU A 222 -14.29 11.92 13.04
N ASP A 223 -14.27 12.86 12.10
CA ASP A 223 -13.93 12.53 10.71
C ASP A 223 -12.39 12.47 10.59
N PRO A 224 -11.81 11.29 10.31
CA PRO A 224 -10.36 11.18 10.18
C PRO A 224 -9.80 11.99 9.00
N ASN A 225 -10.62 12.28 7.98
CA ASN A 225 -10.19 12.98 6.78
C ASN A 225 -9.90 14.48 6.99
N VAL A 226 -10.30 15.07 8.11
CA VAL A 226 -9.96 16.48 8.44
C VAL A 226 -8.52 16.62 8.95
N ARG A 227 -7.86 15.51 9.30
CA ARG A 227 -6.47 15.48 9.79
C ARG A 227 -5.53 15.03 8.69
N ASN A 228 -4.26 15.44 8.80
CA ASN A 228 -3.21 14.91 7.95
C ASN A 228 -2.78 13.51 8.44
N LEU A 229 -3.49 12.48 7.97
CA LEU A 229 -3.22 11.09 8.34
C LEU A 229 -1.89 10.59 7.79
N SER A 230 -1.43 11.10 6.64
CA SER A 230 -0.11 10.76 6.10
C SER A 230 1.02 11.20 7.03
N ALA A 231 0.90 12.35 7.68
CA ALA A 231 1.88 12.79 8.68
C ALA A 231 1.90 11.89 9.93
N GLU A 232 0.80 11.19 10.25
CA GLU A 232 0.72 10.25 11.38
C GLU A 232 1.47 8.94 11.09
N VAL A 233 1.46 8.48 9.84
CA VAL A 233 2.01 7.16 9.44
C VAL A 233 3.37 7.24 8.77
N SER A 234 3.77 8.41 8.29
CA SER A 234 5.05 8.66 7.62
C SER A 234 6.24 8.49 8.57
N VAL A 235 7.36 8.02 8.02
CA VAL A 235 8.65 8.04 8.73
C VAL A 235 9.00 9.45 9.17
N LYS A 236 9.76 9.56 10.27
CA LYS A 236 10.22 10.87 10.77
C LYS A 236 11.61 11.25 10.26
N ASP A 237 12.42 10.23 9.99
CA ASP A 237 13.79 10.36 9.50
C ASP A 237 13.97 9.52 8.23
N LYS A 238 15.03 9.80 7.48
CA LYS A 238 15.38 9.02 6.29
C LYS A 238 15.74 7.58 6.66
N VAL A 239 15.18 6.62 5.92
CA VAL A 239 15.49 5.20 6.08
C VAL A 239 15.93 4.63 4.72
N VAL A 240 17.07 3.96 4.68
CA VAL A 240 17.63 3.39 3.44
C VAL A 240 17.43 1.88 3.41
N PHE A 241 16.87 1.39 2.31
CA PHE A 241 16.73 -0.03 2.00
C PHE A 241 17.56 -0.41 0.79
N ASN A 242 18.14 -1.62 0.81
CA ASN A 242 18.98 -2.15 -0.27
C ASN A 242 20.12 -1.19 -0.64
N ALA A 243 20.88 -0.73 0.37
CA ALA A 243 22.02 0.18 0.17
C ALA A 243 23.04 -0.39 -0.84
N GLY A 244 23.51 0.46 -1.74
CA GLY A 244 24.42 0.07 -2.82
C GLY A 244 23.72 -0.45 -4.08
N GLY A 245 22.42 -0.28 -4.20
CA GLY A 245 21.67 -0.56 -5.42
C GLY A 245 22.15 0.22 -6.63
N ASP A 246 21.80 -0.26 -7.83
CA ASP A 246 22.29 0.30 -9.11
C ASP A 246 21.79 1.72 -9.40
N VAL A 247 20.61 2.05 -8.89
CA VAL A 247 19.98 3.39 -8.94
C VAL A 247 19.49 3.81 -7.56
N LYS A 248 19.46 5.11 -7.29
CA LYS A 248 19.00 5.69 -6.04
C LYS A 248 17.62 6.31 -6.20
N ILE A 249 16.65 5.81 -5.47
CA ILE A 249 15.26 6.31 -5.49
C ILE A 249 14.97 7.02 -4.18
N ALA A 250 14.52 8.29 -4.25
CA ALA A 250 13.86 8.94 -3.13
C ALA A 250 12.39 8.53 -3.12
N LEU A 251 11.93 7.89 -2.06
CA LEU A 251 10.54 7.50 -1.87
C LEU A 251 9.90 8.39 -0.82
N ILE A 252 8.99 9.29 -1.24
CA ILE A 252 8.21 10.14 -0.34
C ILE A 252 7.15 9.27 0.33
N ASP A 253 7.23 9.20 1.66
CA ASP A 253 6.37 8.34 2.48
C ASP A 253 5.10 9.05 2.90
N CYS A 254 4.03 8.87 2.13
CA CYS A 254 2.68 9.30 2.50
C CYS A 254 1.91 8.24 3.32
N GLY A 255 2.53 7.11 3.61
CA GLY A 255 1.96 5.91 4.24
C GLY A 255 2.28 4.67 3.40
N VAL A 256 3.57 4.45 3.16
CA VAL A 256 4.08 3.45 2.23
C VAL A 256 3.78 2.02 2.68
N LYS A 257 3.24 1.22 1.78
CA LYS A 257 3.17 -0.23 1.94
C LYS A 257 4.56 -0.84 1.74
N GLN A 258 4.97 -1.71 2.67
CA GLN A 258 6.30 -2.36 2.59
C GLN A 258 6.52 -3.11 1.27
N ASN A 259 5.44 -3.55 0.61
CA ASN A 259 5.58 -4.22 -0.68
C ASN A 259 6.02 -3.27 -1.81
N ILE A 260 5.73 -1.98 -1.76
CA ILE A 260 6.26 -0.99 -2.71
C ILE A 260 7.79 -0.92 -2.60
N ILE A 261 8.31 -0.77 -1.37
CA ILE A 261 9.76 -0.76 -1.10
C ILE A 261 10.39 -2.06 -1.61
N ARG A 262 9.75 -3.20 -1.32
CA ARG A 262 10.21 -4.52 -1.77
C ARG A 262 10.24 -4.66 -3.28
N CYS A 263 9.23 -4.16 -3.99
CA CYS A 263 9.16 -4.20 -5.46
C CYS A 263 10.31 -3.42 -6.11
N LEU A 264 10.66 -2.27 -5.56
CA LEU A 264 11.81 -1.47 -6.01
C LEU A 264 13.15 -2.15 -5.66
N ALA A 265 13.33 -2.58 -4.40
CA ALA A 265 14.56 -3.19 -3.91
C ALA A 265 14.87 -4.53 -4.59
N LYS A 266 13.87 -5.37 -4.85
CA LYS A 266 14.03 -6.64 -5.60
C LYS A 266 14.54 -6.43 -7.03
N ARG A 267 14.26 -5.26 -7.62
CA ARG A 267 14.74 -4.87 -8.94
C ARG A 267 16.07 -4.13 -8.94
N GLY A 268 16.78 -4.15 -7.80
CA GLY A 268 18.13 -3.64 -7.65
C GLY A 268 18.24 -2.19 -7.19
N ALA A 269 17.15 -1.46 -6.98
CA ALA A 269 17.20 -0.07 -6.55
C ALA A 269 17.61 0.07 -5.07
N GLU A 270 18.45 1.04 -4.75
CA GLU A 270 18.59 1.61 -3.42
C GLU A 270 17.41 2.55 -3.17
N VAL A 271 16.63 2.31 -2.12
CA VAL A 271 15.43 3.09 -1.81
C VAL A 271 15.65 3.87 -0.53
N THR A 272 15.71 5.19 -0.62
CA THR A 272 15.71 6.10 0.52
C THR A 272 14.27 6.57 0.78
N VAL A 273 13.64 6.05 1.80
CA VAL A 273 12.33 6.50 2.27
C VAL A 273 12.52 7.81 3.04
N VAL A 274 11.79 8.86 2.64
CA VAL A 274 11.85 10.19 3.23
C VAL A 274 10.48 10.62 3.74
N PRO A 275 10.39 11.53 4.74
CA PRO A 275 9.10 12.01 5.25
C PRO A 275 8.16 12.57 4.18
N TRP A 276 6.85 12.56 4.45
CA TRP A 276 5.80 13.03 3.55
C TRP A 276 6.00 14.48 3.05
N ASP A 277 6.58 15.34 3.87
CA ASP A 277 6.80 16.77 3.57
C ASP A 277 8.24 17.10 3.16
N TYR A 278 9.03 16.06 2.82
CA TYR A 278 10.43 16.23 2.46
C TYR A 278 10.59 16.94 1.11
N ASP A 279 11.39 18.02 1.09
CA ASP A 279 11.74 18.74 -0.13
C ASP A 279 12.98 18.13 -0.79
N ILE A 280 12.77 17.31 -1.82
CA ILE A 280 13.86 16.67 -2.58
C ILE A 280 14.74 17.70 -3.27
N THR A 281 14.22 18.87 -3.63
CA THR A 281 14.99 19.92 -4.29
C THR A 281 15.95 20.66 -3.35
N SER A 282 15.88 20.40 -2.04
CA SER A 282 16.86 20.89 -1.08
C SER A 282 18.18 20.11 -1.12
N GLU A 283 18.19 18.91 -1.72
CA GLU A 283 19.40 18.12 -1.95
C GLU A 283 20.16 18.62 -3.18
N PRO A 284 21.47 18.34 -3.25
CA PRO A 284 22.23 18.55 -4.47
C PRO A 284 21.56 17.87 -5.68
N ALA A 285 21.60 18.52 -6.84
CA ALA A 285 20.98 17.99 -8.05
C ALA A 285 21.47 16.57 -8.34
N TYR A 286 20.52 15.68 -8.66
CA TYR A 286 20.78 14.27 -8.95
C TYR A 286 21.36 13.45 -7.78
N THR A 287 21.19 13.86 -6.51
CA THR A 287 21.42 13.00 -5.33
C THR A 287 20.62 11.69 -5.48
N TYR A 288 19.45 11.79 -6.04
CA TYR A 288 18.60 10.64 -6.42
C TYR A 288 18.48 10.54 -7.94
N ASP A 289 18.42 9.32 -8.44
CA ASP A 289 18.24 9.03 -9.87
C ASP A 289 16.79 9.08 -10.31
N GLY A 290 15.85 8.89 -9.38
CA GLY A 290 14.41 8.97 -9.58
C GLY A 290 13.66 9.29 -8.29
N VAL A 291 12.39 9.71 -8.41
CA VAL A 291 11.49 10.00 -7.28
C VAL A 291 10.27 9.12 -7.36
N PHE A 292 9.88 8.57 -6.21
CA PHE A 292 8.68 7.77 -6.06
C PHE A 292 7.79 8.36 -4.97
N ILE A 293 6.48 8.49 -5.20
CA ILE A 293 5.52 8.98 -4.21
C ILE A 293 4.59 7.82 -3.85
N SER A 294 4.58 7.46 -2.58
CA SER A 294 3.85 6.29 -2.11
C SER A 294 2.34 6.50 -2.03
N ASN A 295 1.62 5.41 -1.80
CA ASN A 295 0.25 5.41 -1.30
C ASN A 295 0.16 6.04 0.10
N GLY A 296 -1.06 6.29 0.56
CA GLY A 296 -1.28 6.81 1.91
C GLY A 296 -2.75 7.05 2.23
N PRO A 297 -3.07 7.32 3.52
CA PRO A 297 -4.41 7.55 4.01
C PRO A 297 -4.87 9.01 3.88
N GLY A 298 -6.18 9.20 3.97
CA GLY A 298 -6.82 10.49 4.20
C GLY A 298 -7.14 11.30 2.96
N ASP A 299 -7.49 12.55 3.20
CA ASP A 299 -7.82 13.51 2.14
C ASP A 299 -6.54 14.11 1.56
N PRO A 300 -6.29 13.97 0.25
CA PRO A 300 -5.10 14.51 -0.41
C PRO A 300 -4.95 16.03 -0.23
N ARG A 301 -6.03 16.76 -0.02
CA ARG A 301 -5.99 18.22 0.19
C ARG A 301 -5.35 18.65 1.50
N THR A 302 -5.14 17.72 2.43
CA THR A 302 -4.41 17.98 3.69
C THR A 302 -2.89 17.98 3.54
N LEU A 303 -2.36 17.46 2.41
CA LEU A 303 -0.92 17.32 2.15
C LEU A 303 -0.35 18.52 1.36
N THR A 304 -0.70 19.73 1.75
CA THR A 304 -0.33 20.97 1.02
C THR A 304 1.17 21.14 0.83
N LYS A 305 1.99 20.74 1.81
CA LYS A 305 3.46 20.79 1.71
C LYS A 305 3.99 19.84 0.65
N THR A 306 3.48 18.61 0.58
CA THR A 306 3.87 17.64 -0.45
C THR A 306 3.54 18.17 -1.85
N VAL A 307 2.33 18.73 -2.03
CA VAL A 307 1.92 19.33 -3.31
C VAL A 307 2.86 20.47 -3.71
N ALA A 308 3.18 21.39 -2.78
CA ALA A 308 4.09 22.51 -3.06
C ALA A 308 5.50 22.01 -3.42
N ASN A 309 6.02 21.00 -2.71
CA ASN A 309 7.31 20.40 -2.99
C ASN A 309 7.33 19.71 -4.36
N LEU A 310 6.24 19.05 -4.76
CA LEU A 310 6.12 18.43 -6.09
C LEU A 310 6.04 19.49 -7.19
N GLN A 311 5.33 20.60 -7.01
CA GLN A 311 5.32 21.71 -7.97
C GLN A 311 6.72 22.28 -8.17
N LYS A 312 7.47 22.48 -7.07
CA LYS A 312 8.86 22.91 -7.12
C LYS A 312 9.74 21.90 -7.85
N LEU A 313 9.54 20.59 -7.58
CA LEU A 313 10.23 19.50 -8.23
C LEU A 313 9.98 19.49 -9.75
N PHE A 314 8.71 19.58 -10.17
CA PHE A 314 8.33 19.66 -11.59
C PHE A 314 9.00 20.86 -12.27
N THR A 315 8.91 22.05 -11.67
CA THR A 315 9.54 23.28 -12.21
C THR A 315 11.05 23.13 -12.32
N THR A 316 11.70 22.58 -11.31
CA THR A 316 13.17 22.39 -11.28
C THR A 316 13.61 21.46 -12.39
N TYR A 317 12.97 20.31 -12.57
CA TYR A 317 13.43 19.30 -13.51
C TYR A 317 12.89 19.48 -14.94
N SER A 318 11.77 20.18 -15.15
CA SER A 318 11.30 20.52 -16.50
C SER A 318 12.27 21.45 -17.26
N SER A 319 13.05 22.24 -16.54
CA SER A 319 14.08 23.12 -17.13
C SER A 319 15.40 22.41 -17.44
N THR A 320 15.55 21.14 -17.04
CA THR A 320 16.80 20.37 -17.25
C THR A 320 16.75 19.58 -18.57
N LYS A 321 17.93 19.35 -19.17
CA LYS A 321 18.03 18.52 -20.38
C LYS A 321 17.66 17.05 -20.12
N ASN A 322 17.90 16.56 -18.91
CA ASN A 322 17.65 15.16 -18.53
C ASN A 322 16.86 15.13 -17.20
N PRO A 323 15.53 15.36 -17.25
CA PRO A 323 14.68 15.34 -16.06
C PRO A 323 14.69 13.94 -15.41
N ILE A 324 14.65 13.91 -14.07
CA ILE A 324 14.56 12.63 -13.36
C ILE A 324 13.16 12.04 -13.50
N PRO A 325 13.02 10.71 -13.63
CA PRO A 325 11.73 10.05 -13.64
C PRO A 325 11.02 10.19 -12.29
N ILE A 326 9.70 10.39 -12.36
CA ILE A 326 8.82 10.49 -11.18
C ILE A 326 7.65 9.53 -11.36
N PHE A 327 7.36 8.74 -10.30
CA PHE A 327 6.24 7.80 -10.29
C PHE A 327 5.42 7.93 -9.00
N GLY A 328 4.09 7.99 -9.13
CA GLY A 328 3.17 8.08 -7.99
C GLY A 328 2.18 6.93 -7.94
N ILE A 329 1.93 6.38 -6.73
CA ILE A 329 0.91 5.34 -6.51
C ILE A 329 -0.17 5.87 -5.56
N CYS A 330 -1.44 5.72 -5.93
CA CYS A 330 -2.63 5.98 -5.12
C CYS A 330 -2.61 7.42 -4.55
N MET A 331 -2.25 7.66 -3.29
CA MET A 331 -2.05 9.01 -2.77
C MET A 331 -1.03 9.78 -3.60
N GLY A 332 0.05 9.13 -4.06
CA GLY A 332 1.04 9.73 -4.94
C GLY A 332 0.47 10.19 -6.28
N ASN A 333 -0.47 9.45 -6.87
CA ASN A 333 -1.22 9.90 -8.05
C ASN A 333 -2.02 11.17 -7.75
N LEU A 334 -2.75 11.20 -6.64
CA LEU A 334 -3.55 12.37 -6.25
C LEU A 334 -2.66 13.60 -5.97
N MET A 335 -1.49 13.41 -5.34
CA MET A 335 -0.52 14.48 -5.10
C MET A 335 0.07 15.02 -6.41
N MET A 336 0.44 14.14 -7.33
CA MET A 336 0.93 14.53 -8.65
C MET A 336 -0.17 15.27 -9.44
N GLY A 337 -1.42 14.81 -9.38
CA GLY A 337 -2.57 15.48 -9.99
C GLY A 337 -2.79 16.89 -9.45
N LEU A 338 -2.80 17.06 -8.13
CA LEU A 338 -2.90 18.38 -7.49
C LEU A 338 -1.73 19.29 -7.87
N ALA A 339 -0.50 18.77 -7.86
CA ALA A 339 0.69 19.54 -8.27
C ALA A 339 0.66 19.93 -9.75
N ALA A 340 0.07 19.08 -10.60
CA ALA A 340 -0.18 19.34 -12.01
C ALA A 340 -1.41 20.25 -12.26
N GLY A 341 -2.09 20.69 -11.20
CA GLY A 341 -3.20 21.63 -11.31
C GLY A 341 -4.56 21.02 -11.67
N PHE A 342 -4.73 19.73 -11.50
CA PHE A 342 -6.04 19.08 -11.57
C PHE A 342 -6.72 19.09 -10.20
N PRO A 343 -8.04 19.35 -10.12
CA PRO A 343 -8.78 19.15 -8.88
C PRO A 343 -8.98 17.67 -8.57
N VAL A 344 -9.14 17.36 -7.29
CA VAL A 344 -9.51 16.03 -6.81
C VAL A 344 -10.89 16.05 -6.19
N TYR A 345 -11.61 14.93 -6.28
CA TYR A 345 -12.95 14.78 -5.70
C TYR A 345 -13.07 13.47 -4.94
N LYS A 346 -13.97 13.45 -3.96
CA LYS A 346 -14.28 12.24 -3.20
C LYS A 346 -15.27 11.39 -4.00
N LEU A 347 -14.93 10.11 -4.20
CA LEU A 347 -15.83 9.13 -4.79
C LEU A 347 -16.98 8.83 -3.83
N PRO A 348 -18.18 8.49 -4.31
CA PRO A 348 -19.32 8.18 -3.44
C PRO A 348 -18.98 7.12 -2.37
N PHE A 349 -18.40 5.99 -2.75
CA PHE A 349 -18.04 4.91 -1.83
C PHE A 349 -16.59 4.42 -1.97
N GLY A 350 -15.84 4.91 -2.98
CA GLY A 350 -14.47 4.51 -3.28
C GLY A 350 -14.32 3.10 -3.86
N ASN A 351 -13.18 2.86 -4.48
CA ASN A 351 -12.82 1.58 -5.07
C ASN A 351 -11.90 0.80 -4.13
N ARG A 352 -12.35 -0.36 -3.59
CA ARG A 352 -11.60 -1.20 -2.66
C ARG A 352 -11.81 -2.67 -2.97
N GLY A 353 -10.79 -3.31 -3.50
CA GLY A 353 -10.81 -4.72 -3.88
C GLY A 353 -9.66 -5.11 -4.79
N HIS A 354 -9.56 -6.41 -5.09
CA HIS A 354 -8.48 -6.98 -5.91
C HIS A 354 -8.92 -7.32 -7.34
N ASN A 355 -10.09 -6.88 -7.75
CA ASN A 355 -10.71 -7.23 -9.04
C ASN A 355 -11.22 -5.99 -9.79
N GLN A 356 -10.54 -4.87 -9.68
CA GLN A 356 -10.92 -3.62 -10.29
C GLN A 356 -10.29 -3.47 -11.67
N PRO A 357 -11.08 -3.34 -12.75
CA PRO A 357 -10.56 -3.23 -14.10
C PRO A 357 -10.10 -1.79 -14.38
N ALA A 358 -8.90 -1.63 -14.92
CA ALA A 358 -8.37 -0.36 -15.40
C ALA A 358 -7.92 -0.49 -16.87
N THR A 359 -8.34 0.44 -17.70
CA THR A 359 -7.99 0.47 -19.13
C THR A 359 -6.82 1.44 -19.34
N ASP A 360 -5.73 0.94 -19.88
CA ASP A 360 -4.60 1.75 -20.38
C ASP A 360 -5.05 2.48 -21.66
N LEU A 361 -5.08 3.79 -21.62
CA LEU A 361 -5.59 4.62 -22.72
C LEU A 361 -4.61 4.76 -23.89
N PHE A 362 -3.33 4.38 -23.70
CA PHE A 362 -2.33 4.38 -24.78
C PHE A 362 -2.31 3.07 -25.57
N THR A 363 -2.61 1.95 -24.89
CA THR A 363 -2.57 0.63 -25.53
C THR A 363 -3.95 0.04 -25.79
N GLY A 364 -5.00 0.58 -25.15
CA GLY A 364 -6.36 0.04 -25.17
C GLY A 364 -6.53 -1.25 -24.36
N LYS A 365 -5.52 -1.71 -23.64
CA LYS A 365 -5.59 -2.93 -22.84
C LYS A 365 -6.28 -2.67 -21.50
N CYS A 366 -7.21 -3.55 -21.14
CA CYS A 366 -7.78 -3.59 -19.80
C CYS A 366 -6.99 -4.60 -18.96
N ILE A 367 -6.59 -4.18 -17.76
CA ILE A 367 -5.89 -5.00 -16.75
C ILE A 367 -6.71 -5.06 -15.47
N ILE A 368 -6.56 -6.13 -14.71
CA ILE A 368 -7.19 -6.25 -13.40
C ILE A 368 -6.22 -5.75 -12.34
N THR A 369 -6.71 -4.89 -11.45
CA THR A 369 -5.89 -4.17 -10.47
C THR A 369 -6.40 -4.36 -9.05
N SER A 370 -5.49 -4.18 -8.08
CA SER A 370 -5.84 -3.97 -6.68
C SER A 370 -6.06 -2.49 -6.43
N GLN A 371 -7.16 -2.12 -5.78
CA GLN A 371 -7.47 -0.72 -5.45
C GLN A 371 -7.88 -0.55 -4.00
N ASN A 372 -7.52 0.59 -3.42
CA ASN A 372 -7.93 1.03 -2.10
C ASN A 372 -7.88 2.56 -2.04
N HIS A 373 -8.87 3.22 -2.64
CA HIS A 373 -8.94 4.69 -2.62
C HIS A 373 -10.38 5.21 -2.56
N GLY A 374 -10.55 6.39 -1.98
CA GLY A 374 -11.83 7.09 -1.89
C GLY A 374 -11.85 8.42 -2.65
N TYR A 375 -10.76 8.76 -3.33
CA TYR A 375 -10.61 10.00 -4.09
C TYR A 375 -10.13 9.69 -5.51
N ALA A 376 -10.46 10.55 -6.46
CA ALA A 376 -10.01 10.49 -7.84
C ALA A 376 -9.66 11.89 -8.37
N ILE A 377 -8.86 11.95 -9.44
CA ILE A 377 -8.51 13.19 -10.13
C ILE A 377 -9.61 13.53 -11.12
N ASN A 378 -10.07 14.78 -11.10
CA ASN A 378 -10.96 15.30 -12.13
C ASN A 378 -10.16 15.83 -13.33
N VAL A 379 -9.99 15.00 -14.34
CA VAL A 379 -9.21 15.32 -15.55
C VAL A 379 -9.99 16.21 -16.54
N GLU A 380 -11.28 16.40 -16.33
CA GLU A 380 -12.14 17.26 -17.18
C GLU A 380 -12.02 18.73 -16.80
N GLN A 381 -11.40 19.05 -15.67
CA GLN A 381 -11.19 20.41 -15.17
C GLN A 381 -9.70 20.74 -15.02
N PRO A 382 -8.93 20.74 -16.13
CA PRO A 382 -7.50 21.07 -16.06
C PRO A 382 -7.29 22.57 -15.81
N SER A 383 -6.17 22.92 -15.17
CA SER A 383 -5.67 24.30 -15.10
C SER A 383 -4.57 24.56 -16.14
N SER A 384 -4.01 25.77 -16.15
CA SER A 384 -2.85 26.09 -16.99
C SER A 384 -1.60 25.24 -16.62
N LEU A 385 -1.51 24.75 -15.38
CA LEU A 385 -0.42 23.87 -14.93
C LEU A 385 -0.53 22.44 -15.47
N SER A 386 -1.69 22.06 -16.03
CA SER A 386 -1.94 20.70 -16.53
C SER A 386 -1.42 20.49 -17.95
N ALA A 387 -0.76 21.48 -18.56
CA ALA A 387 -0.20 21.36 -19.91
C ALA A 387 0.78 20.18 -20.01
N GLY A 388 0.59 19.33 -21.03
CA GLY A 388 1.40 18.13 -21.26
C GLY A 388 1.01 16.90 -20.42
N TRP A 389 0.11 17.03 -19.45
CA TRP A 389 -0.41 15.89 -18.70
C TRP A 389 -1.62 15.27 -19.41
N LYS A 390 -1.66 13.94 -19.50
CA LYS A 390 -2.75 13.17 -20.10
C LYS A 390 -3.23 12.10 -19.13
N PRO A 391 -4.53 11.73 -19.16
CA PRO A 391 -5.00 10.52 -18.53
C PRO A 391 -4.20 9.30 -19.05
N PHE A 392 -3.76 8.45 -18.14
CA PHE A 392 -3.01 7.25 -18.48
C PHE A 392 -3.89 6.00 -18.38
N PHE A 393 -4.52 5.83 -17.23
CA PHE A 393 -5.49 4.76 -16.99
C PHE A 393 -6.85 5.33 -16.62
N MET A 394 -7.90 4.56 -16.92
CA MET A 394 -9.29 4.85 -16.57
C MET A 394 -9.96 3.61 -16.03
N ASN A 395 -10.71 3.74 -14.95
CA ASN A 395 -11.50 2.64 -14.39
C ASN A 395 -12.60 2.24 -15.37
N ALA A 396 -12.68 0.94 -15.71
CA ALA A 396 -13.66 0.47 -16.67
C ALA A 396 -15.08 0.32 -16.09
N ASN A 397 -15.24 0.41 -14.75
CA ASN A 397 -16.54 0.31 -14.09
C ASN A 397 -17.24 1.68 -13.93
N ASP A 398 -16.49 2.70 -13.47
CA ASP A 398 -17.06 3.99 -13.09
C ASP A 398 -16.51 5.19 -13.89
N GLY A 399 -15.52 4.95 -14.78
CA GLY A 399 -14.90 5.98 -15.60
C GLY A 399 -14.01 6.95 -14.85
N SER A 400 -13.70 6.71 -13.55
CA SER A 400 -12.78 7.54 -12.79
C SER A 400 -11.35 7.46 -13.35
N ASN A 401 -10.59 8.55 -13.19
CA ASN A 401 -9.18 8.56 -13.59
C ASN A 401 -8.36 7.62 -12.69
N GLU A 402 -7.60 6.72 -13.33
CA GLU A 402 -6.76 5.74 -12.68
C GLU A 402 -5.25 5.98 -12.89
N GLY A 403 -4.88 7.14 -13.41
CA GLY A 403 -3.49 7.53 -13.58
C GLY A 403 -3.28 8.67 -14.55
N LEU A 404 -2.14 9.33 -14.41
CA LEU A 404 -1.68 10.40 -15.26
C LEU A 404 -0.32 10.07 -15.86
N ARG A 405 -0.05 10.60 -17.06
CA ARG A 405 1.25 10.55 -17.71
C ARG A 405 1.56 11.87 -18.38
N HIS A 406 2.81 12.34 -18.27
CA HIS A 406 3.25 13.53 -18.98
C HIS A 406 3.78 13.16 -20.38
N GLU A 407 3.44 13.95 -21.40
CA GLU A 407 3.80 13.66 -22.79
C GLU A 407 5.30 13.81 -23.09
N VAL A 408 5.97 14.71 -22.36
CA VAL A 408 7.37 15.08 -22.62
C VAL A 408 8.32 14.53 -21.53
N TYR A 409 7.89 14.61 -20.27
CA TYR A 409 8.74 14.24 -19.14
C TYR A 409 8.45 12.80 -18.70
N PRO A 410 9.44 12.09 -18.14
CA PRO A 410 9.27 10.72 -17.62
C PRO A 410 8.52 10.73 -16.28
N TRP A 411 7.34 11.33 -16.26
CA TRP A 411 6.49 11.51 -15.10
C TRP A 411 5.17 10.80 -15.31
N GLN A 412 4.86 9.87 -14.43
CA GLN A 412 3.64 9.08 -14.52
C GLN A 412 3.14 8.64 -13.15
N SER A 413 1.87 8.33 -13.06
CA SER A 413 1.26 7.88 -11.83
C SER A 413 0.10 6.94 -12.11
N VAL A 414 -0.24 6.11 -11.10
CA VAL A 414 -1.41 5.23 -11.13
C VAL A 414 -2.18 5.33 -9.82
N GLN A 415 -3.51 5.22 -9.90
CA GLN A 415 -4.39 5.27 -8.75
C GLN A 415 -4.49 3.92 -8.03
N PHE A 416 -4.40 2.84 -8.78
CA PHE A 416 -4.37 1.46 -8.28
C PHE A 416 -3.00 1.09 -7.68
N HIS A 417 -2.92 -0.11 -7.11
CA HIS A 417 -1.74 -0.64 -6.42
C HIS A 417 -1.02 -1.72 -7.26
N PRO A 418 -0.02 -1.36 -8.08
CA PRO A 418 0.71 -2.33 -8.90
C PRO A 418 1.60 -3.28 -8.09
N GLU A 419 1.92 -2.94 -6.83
CA GLU A 419 2.62 -3.82 -5.89
C GLU A 419 1.75 -4.99 -5.41
N ALA A 420 0.44 -4.91 -5.61
CA ALA A 420 -0.59 -5.90 -5.28
C ALA A 420 -0.50 -6.43 -3.83
N LYS A 421 -0.02 -7.64 -3.64
CA LYS A 421 0.05 -8.47 -2.43
C LYS A 421 -1.34 -8.91 -1.94
N GLY A 422 -1.68 -10.13 -2.32
CA GLY A 422 -3.02 -10.71 -2.16
C GLY A 422 -3.94 -10.49 -3.35
N GLY A 423 -3.54 -9.69 -4.34
CA GLY A 423 -4.27 -9.38 -5.56
C GLY A 423 -3.54 -9.79 -6.85
N PRO A 424 -4.06 -9.39 -8.03
CA PRO A 424 -3.49 -9.71 -9.33
C PRO A 424 -2.13 -9.03 -9.54
N LEU A 425 -1.27 -9.65 -10.36
CA LEU A 425 0.06 -9.15 -10.69
C LEU A 425 0.11 -8.46 -12.06
N ASP A 426 -1.04 -8.25 -12.71
CA ASP A 426 -1.16 -7.72 -14.07
C ASP A 426 -0.47 -6.37 -14.26
N SER A 427 -0.33 -5.57 -13.20
CA SER A 427 0.24 -4.23 -13.25
C SER A 427 1.66 -4.12 -12.70
N GLU A 428 2.27 -5.22 -12.22
CA GLU A 428 3.62 -5.18 -11.60
C GLU A 428 4.72 -4.72 -12.57
N TYR A 429 4.51 -4.88 -13.89
CA TYR A 429 5.43 -4.42 -14.94
C TYR A 429 5.71 -2.90 -14.90
N LEU A 430 4.84 -2.11 -14.27
CA LEU A 430 5.01 -0.66 -14.13
C LEU A 430 6.26 -0.31 -13.31
N PHE A 431 6.62 -1.13 -12.30
CA PHE A 431 7.87 -0.94 -11.56
C PHE A 431 9.10 -1.14 -12.45
N GLU A 432 9.07 -2.15 -13.33
CA GLU A 432 10.16 -2.38 -14.27
C GLU A 432 10.28 -1.23 -15.28
N GLY A 433 9.14 -0.78 -15.84
CA GLY A 433 9.08 0.38 -16.73
C GLY A 433 9.70 1.62 -16.10
N TYR A 434 9.27 1.97 -14.89
CA TYR A 434 9.80 3.11 -14.14
C TYR A 434 11.33 3.00 -13.90
N LEU A 435 11.80 1.85 -13.40
CA LEU A 435 13.22 1.67 -13.11
C LEU A 435 14.09 1.67 -14.37
N ASN A 436 13.57 1.20 -15.50
CA ASN A 436 14.25 1.28 -16.80
C ASN A 436 14.41 2.75 -17.26
N GLU A 437 13.39 3.58 -17.07
CA GLU A 437 13.48 5.04 -17.32
C GLU A 437 14.51 5.70 -16.37
N VAL A 438 14.56 5.30 -15.09
CA VAL A 438 15.54 5.81 -14.12
C VAL A 438 16.96 5.43 -14.53
N ARG A 439 17.20 4.17 -14.93
CA ARG A 439 18.51 3.70 -15.41
C ARG A 439 18.96 4.43 -16.67
N ALA A 440 18.06 4.58 -17.63
CA ALA A 440 18.33 5.32 -18.85
C ALA A 440 18.67 6.80 -18.57
N GLY A 441 17.90 7.46 -17.69
CA GLY A 441 18.17 8.83 -17.26
C GLY A 441 19.51 8.98 -16.54
N LYS A 442 19.86 8.06 -15.63
CA LYS A 442 21.16 8.02 -14.96
C LYS A 442 22.31 7.90 -15.96
N LEU A 443 22.15 7.03 -16.95
CA LEU A 443 23.14 6.81 -18.00
C LEU A 443 23.34 8.07 -18.87
N ALA A 444 22.26 8.69 -19.29
CA ALA A 444 22.29 9.92 -20.09
C ALA A 444 22.99 11.11 -19.38
N ARG A 445 23.03 11.09 -18.05
CA ARG A 445 23.76 12.07 -17.22
C ARG A 445 25.26 11.81 -17.07
N LYS A 446 25.75 10.65 -17.56
CA LYS A 446 27.17 10.24 -17.49
C LYS A 446 27.74 10.07 -18.90
N PRO A 447 28.09 11.16 -19.64
CA PRO A 447 28.48 11.08 -21.04
C PRO A 447 29.70 10.15 -21.31
N ALA A 448 30.66 10.09 -20.38
CA ALA A 448 31.82 9.22 -20.51
C ALA A 448 31.44 7.72 -20.45
N LEU A 449 30.44 7.35 -19.66
CA LEU A 449 29.92 6.00 -19.57
C LEU A 449 29.09 5.60 -20.78
N VAL A 450 28.34 6.56 -21.36
CA VAL A 450 27.60 6.37 -22.62
C VAL A 450 28.57 6.05 -23.75
N ALA A 451 29.65 6.82 -23.91
CA ALA A 451 30.67 6.59 -24.94
C ALA A 451 31.36 5.22 -24.80
N GLU A 452 31.54 4.73 -23.59
CA GLU A 452 32.13 3.39 -23.36
C GLU A 452 31.14 2.26 -23.70
N LEU A 453 29.86 2.43 -23.41
CA LEU A 453 28.82 1.43 -23.72
C LEU A 453 28.53 1.37 -25.21
N GLU A 454 28.54 2.50 -25.90
CA GLU A 454 28.42 2.57 -27.37
C GLU A 454 29.60 1.86 -28.04
N LYS A 455 30.83 2.02 -27.53
CA LYS A 455 31.99 1.26 -27.99
C LYS A 455 31.85 -0.27 -27.78
N LYS A 456 31.05 -0.70 -26.80
CA LYS A 456 30.75 -2.12 -26.51
C LYS A 456 29.48 -2.62 -27.23
N GLY A 457 28.87 -1.83 -28.12
CA GLY A 457 27.69 -2.22 -28.90
C GLY A 457 26.37 -2.24 -28.12
N VAL A 458 26.32 -1.59 -26.95
CA VAL A 458 25.11 -1.47 -26.14
C VAL A 458 24.46 -0.09 -26.39
N SER A 459 23.25 -0.07 -26.92
CA SER A 459 22.50 1.18 -27.12
C SER A 459 22.14 1.83 -25.80
N SER A 460 22.24 3.16 -25.70
CA SER A 460 21.84 3.98 -24.54
C SER A 460 20.34 3.87 -24.19
N SER A 461 19.52 3.33 -25.10
CA SER A 461 18.08 3.10 -24.92
C SER A 461 17.72 1.73 -24.32
N GLY A 462 18.72 0.90 -23.96
CA GLY A 462 18.48 -0.46 -23.44
C GLY A 462 17.91 -1.46 -24.46
N ARG A 463 17.78 -1.06 -25.73
CA ARG A 463 17.44 -1.99 -26.82
C ARG A 463 18.72 -2.52 -27.44
N ALA A 464 18.89 -3.85 -27.42
CA ALA A 464 19.95 -4.49 -28.20
C ALA A 464 19.76 -4.13 -29.67
N VAL A 465 20.76 -3.47 -30.27
CA VAL A 465 20.83 -3.28 -31.71
C VAL A 465 21.05 -4.68 -32.29
N LYS A 466 20.06 -5.25 -32.97
CA LYS A 466 20.31 -6.41 -33.82
C LYS A 466 21.21 -5.96 -34.95
N VAL A 467 22.43 -6.48 -34.96
CA VAL A 467 23.33 -6.46 -36.11
C VAL A 467 22.83 -7.46 -37.15
#